data_52d498957969730cb1db6cde779694b4
#
_entry.id   52d498957969730cb1db6cde779694b4
#
_cell.length_a   1.000
_cell.length_b   1.000
_cell.length_c   1.000
_cell.angle_alpha   90.00
_cell.angle_beta   90.00
_cell.angle_gamma   90.00
#
_symmetry.space_group_name_H-M   'P 1'
#
loop_
_entity.id
_entity.type
_entity.pdbx_description
1 polymer ?
#
loop_
_entity_poly.entity_id
_entity_poly.type
_entity_poly.pdbx_seq_one_letter_code
_entity_poly.pdbx_strand_id
1 'polypeptide(L)'
;VKFSLMTVSVSLGLLVLTGCTSTADSDAGADVAPSTAVTGREETGSGEGSRLDTVLAEGQLRVCTTGDYRPFTYLDPDTGQWSGIDIDMVENLAARMDVDVEYVQTTWATLMPDFLAGCDIGVGGISISMERAEQAFYTAATLEEGKTPITRCENVEKYDTVEEINQPGVRSITPIGGTNEKFADANYPDGEIIRFEDNNAIFDEIIAGRADVMTTDASETLWVANQHPELCAVHPEDPFDFSQKAYLLPRGDEVFQEYVDQWLNIAVNDGTYDAAKVPWFG
;
A
#
# COMPACT_ATOMS: atom_id res chain seq x y z
N VAL A 1 0.13 -37.87 -34.19
CA VAL A 1 -0.33 -36.50 -34.18
C VAL A 1 0.74 -35.66 -34.87
N LYS A 2 0.36 -34.93 -35.94
CA LYS A 2 1.26 -34.36 -36.94
C LYS A 2 1.88 -33.03 -36.42
N PHE A 3 3.21 -32.95 -36.52
CA PHE A 3 3.98 -31.69 -36.43
C PHE A 3 3.89 -30.96 -37.79
N SER A 4 3.58 -29.66 -37.75
CA SER A 4 3.69 -28.79 -38.92
C SER A 4 4.79 -27.75 -38.64
N LEU A 5 5.88 -27.83 -39.37
CA LEU A 5 6.95 -26.86 -39.40
C LEU A 5 6.51 -25.68 -40.29
N MET A 6 6.60 -24.47 -39.76
CA MET A 6 6.40 -23.23 -40.51
C MET A 6 7.76 -22.51 -40.63
N THR A 7 8.24 -22.47 -41.86
CA THR A 7 9.48 -21.80 -42.28
C THR A 7 9.28 -20.32 -42.41
N VAL A 8 10.15 -19.53 -41.74
CA VAL A 8 10.20 -18.06 -41.87
C VAL A 8 11.34 -17.68 -42.81
N SER A 9 10.99 -17.01 -43.90
CA SER A 9 11.94 -16.46 -44.86
C SER A 9 12.43 -15.09 -44.43
N VAL A 10 13.73 -14.91 -44.34
CA VAL A 10 14.42 -13.64 -44.09
C VAL A 10 14.72 -13.00 -45.41
N SER A 11 14.19 -11.80 -45.66
CA SER A 11 14.53 -10.95 -46.82
C SER A 11 15.53 -9.89 -46.42
N LEU A 12 16.70 -9.95 -47.05
CA LEU A 12 17.82 -9.03 -46.87
C LEU A 12 17.64 -7.85 -47.86
N GLY A 13 17.35 -6.65 -47.32
CA GLY A 13 17.27 -5.39 -48.11
C GLY A 13 18.57 -4.64 -48.11
N LEU A 14 19.16 -4.47 -49.28
CA LEU A 14 20.40 -3.75 -49.54
C LEU A 14 20.06 -2.28 -49.77
N LEU A 15 20.57 -1.35 -48.92
CA LEU A 15 20.45 0.12 -49.13
C LEU A 15 21.77 0.67 -49.67
N VAL A 16 21.66 1.30 -50.85
CA VAL A 16 22.74 1.94 -51.61
C VAL A 16 22.95 3.36 -51.08
N LEU A 17 24.19 3.68 -50.72
CA LEU A 17 24.64 5.04 -50.39
C LEU A 17 25.00 5.80 -51.66
N THR A 18 24.32 6.90 -51.98
CA THR A 18 24.75 7.90 -52.98
C THR A 18 25.29 9.12 -52.27
N GLY A 19 26.57 9.34 -52.45
CA GLY A 19 27.27 10.57 -52.06
C GLY A 19 27.02 11.71 -53.06
N CYS A 20 26.88 12.93 -52.57
CA CYS A 20 27.00 14.14 -53.34
C CYS A 20 28.07 15.04 -52.72
N THR A 21 29.16 15.22 -53.48
CA THR A 21 30.15 16.24 -53.27
C THR A 21 29.67 17.54 -53.91
N SER A 22 29.76 18.68 -53.25
CA SER A 22 29.77 19.99 -53.90
C SER A 22 30.78 20.92 -53.25
N THR A 23 31.47 21.53 -54.14
CA THR A 23 32.62 22.40 -54.07
C THR A 23 32.37 23.74 -53.36
N ALA A 24 33.46 24.24 -52.76
CA ALA A 24 33.56 25.52 -52.10
C ALA A 24 33.40 26.69 -53.13
N ASP A 25 32.78 27.76 -52.64
CA ASP A 25 33.11 29.10 -53.12
C ASP A 25 33.03 30.13 -51.97
N SER A 26 33.99 30.99 -51.92
CA SER A 26 34.27 32.02 -50.94
C SER A 26 33.42 33.26 -51.22
N ASP A 27 32.83 33.94 -50.27
CA ASP A 27 33.17 35.29 -49.86
C ASP A 27 32.14 35.93 -48.89
N ALA A 28 32.65 36.94 -48.17
CA ALA A 28 31.95 38.01 -47.47
C ALA A 28 31.44 37.80 -46.08
N GLY A 29 32.15 38.47 -45.19
CA GLY A 29 31.86 38.53 -43.73
C GLY A 29 30.52 39.13 -43.38
N ALA A 30 29.98 38.55 -42.30
CA ALA A 30 28.99 39.17 -41.43
C ALA A 30 29.29 38.75 -39.98
N ASP A 31 29.39 39.74 -39.12
CA ASP A 31 29.58 39.64 -37.69
C ASP A 31 28.60 38.65 -37.09
N VAL A 32 29.11 37.53 -36.57
CA VAL A 32 28.33 36.64 -35.70
C VAL A 32 28.58 37.09 -34.27
N ALA A 33 27.58 37.73 -33.67
CA ALA A 33 27.51 37.97 -32.26
C ALA A 33 27.63 36.64 -31.48
N PRO A 34 28.32 36.61 -30.34
CA PRO A 34 28.44 35.38 -29.56
C PRO A 34 27.04 34.92 -29.06
N SER A 35 26.69 33.72 -29.44
CA SER A 35 25.53 33.01 -28.90
C SER A 35 25.63 33.02 -27.38
N THR A 36 24.71 33.71 -26.75
CA THR A 36 24.53 33.67 -25.32
C THR A 36 24.33 32.21 -24.88
N ALA A 37 25.24 31.74 -24.05
CA ALA A 37 25.13 30.49 -23.35
C ALA A 37 23.71 30.39 -22.80
N VAL A 38 23.08 29.25 -23.00
CA VAL A 38 21.86 28.86 -22.31
C VAL A 38 22.23 28.82 -20.83
N THR A 39 21.93 29.92 -20.17
CA THR A 39 21.99 30.00 -18.69
C THR A 39 21.11 28.94 -18.13
N GLY A 40 21.67 28.23 -17.19
CA GLY A 40 21.10 27.07 -16.52
C GLY A 40 19.65 27.22 -16.19
N ARG A 41 18.96 26.12 -16.31
CA ARG A 41 17.69 25.86 -15.69
C ARG A 41 17.86 26.25 -14.21
N GLU A 42 17.23 27.34 -13.80
CA GLU A 42 17.10 27.66 -12.40
C GLU A 42 16.37 26.46 -11.79
N GLU A 43 17.07 25.70 -10.96
CA GLU A 43 16.47 24.80 -10.01
C GLU A 43 15.66 25.67 -9.05
N THR A 44 14.37 25.82 -9.31
CA THR A 44 13.42 26.26 -8.29
C THR A 44 13.17 25.09 -7.35
N GLY A 45 14.22 24.63 -6.70
CA GLY A 45 14.13 23.81 -5.52
C GLY A 45 13.71 24.72 -4.38
N SER A 46 12.48 24.60 -3.92
CA SER A 46 12.09 25.03 -2.59
C SER A 46 13.07 24.41 -1.61
N GLY A 47 13.75 25.22 -0.79
CA GLY A 47 14.87 24.80 0.03
C GLY A 47 14.50 24.01 1.29
N GLU A 48 13.69 23.00 1.17
CA GLU A 48 13.58 21.91 2.15
C GLU A 48 14.16 20.67 1.47
N GLY A 49 15.20 20.07 2.10
CA GLY A 49 15.79 18.82 1.65
C GLY A 49 14.76 17.70 1.65
N SER A 50 15.03 16.61 0.93
CA SER A 50 14.19 15.42 0.96
C SER A 50 14.03 14.89 2.38
N ARG A 51 12.90 14.25 2.66
CA ARG A 51 12.70 13.50 3.91
C ARG A 51 13.80 12.44 4.13
N LEU A 52 14.32 11.88 3.05
CA LEU A 52 15.47 10.98 3.11
C LEU A 52 16.68 11.64 3.82
N ASP A 53 17.02 12.86 3.41
CA ASP A 53 18.14 13.60 4.00
C ASP A 53 17.89 13.91 5.48
N THR A 54 16.64 14.26 5.82
CA THR A 54 16.22 14.55 7.19
C THR A 54 16.35 13.30 8.07
N VAL A 55 15.77 12.18 7.65
CA VAL A 55 15.81 10.89 8.36
C VAL A 55 17.25 10.43 8.60
N LEU A 56 18.10 10.51 7.56
CA LEU A 56 19.53 10.16 7.69
C LEU A 56 20.29 11.10 8.62
N ALA A 57 19.98 12.39 8.62
CA ALA A 57 20.65 13.38 9.47
C ALA A 57 20.22 13.29 10.95
N GLU A 58 18.92 13.00 11.19
CA GLU A 58 18.38 12.82 12.53
C GLU A 58 18.66 11.45 13.13
N GLY A 59 18.98 10.47 12.29
CA GLY A 59 19.19 9.08 12.70
C GLY A 59 17.90 8.39 13.16
N GLN A 60 16.74 8.86 12.70
CA GLN A 60 15.44 8.39 13.16
C GLN A 60 14.41 8.40 12.04
N LEU A 61 13.63 7.30 11.94
CA LEU A 61 12.49 7.14 11.04
C LEU A 61 11.19 7.15 11.86
N ARG A 62 10.34 8.17 11.66
CA ARG A 62 9.06 8.30 12.36
C ARG A 62 7.96 7.58 11.59
N VAL A 63 7.38 6.56 12.21
CA VAL A 63 6.46 5.60 11.59
C VAL A 63 5.08 5.74 12.20
N CYS A 64 4.10 6.23 11.41
CA CYS A 64 2.69 6.19 11.78
C CYS A 64 2.09 4.80 11.53
N THR A 65 1.47 4.22 12.55
CA THR A 65 0.78 2.92 12.44
C THR A 65 -0.29 2.79 13.52
N THR A 66 -1.35 1.99 13.26
CA THR A 66 -2.50 1.90 14.18
C THR A 66 -2.27 0.91 15.33
N GLY A 67 -1.58 -0.19 15.07
CA GLY A 67 -1.32 -1.23 16.06
C GLY A 67 -2.51 -2.14 16.38
N ASP A 68 -3.54 -2.12 15.54
CA ASP A 68 -4.77 -2.88 15.75
C ASP A 68 -5.22 -3.68 14.51
N TYR A 69 -4.32 -3.89 13.54
CA TYR A 69 -4.66 -4.49 12.26
C TYR A 69 -3.72 -5.65 11.89
N ARG A 70 -3.94 -6.81 12.51
CA ARG A 70 -3.19 -8.03 12.19
C ARG A 70 -3.63 -8.59 10.83
N PRO A 71 -2.71 -9.14 10.04
CA PRO A 71 -1.31 -9.47 10.37
C PRO A 71 -0.29 -8.34 10.13
N PHE A 72 -0.70 -7.13 9.74
CA PHE A 72 0.22 -6.07 9.31
C PHE A 72 0.85 -5.30 10.46
N THR A 73 0.04 -4.93 11.46
CA THR A 73 0.48 -4.15 12.64
C THR A 73 -0.28 -4.56 13.89
N TYR A 74 0.45 -4.74 14.97
CA TYR A 74 -0.09 -5.03 16.28
C TYR A 74 0.78 -4.40 17.37
N LEU A 75 0.16 -3.67 18.27
CA LEU A 75 0.76 -3.20 19.52
C LEU A 75 0.22 -4.05 20.65
N ASP A 76 1.09 -4.83 21.26
CA ASP A 76 0.72 -5.64 22.41
C ASP A 76 0.43 -4.74 23.63
N PRO A 77 -0.79 -4.72 24.17
CA PRO A 77 -1.17 -3.79 25.23
C PRO A 77 -0.50 -4.11 26.57
N ASP A 78 -0.04 -5.34 26.79
CA ASP A 78 0.58 -5.78 28.04
C ASP A 78 2.09 -5.48 28.06
N THR A 79 2.76 -5.62 26.91
CA THR A 79 4.23 -5.46 26.80
C THR A 79 4.64 -4.15 26.14
N GLY A 80 3.75 -3.50 25.39
CA GLY A 80 4.06 -2.33 24.56
C GLY A 80 4.94 -2.65 23.34
N GLN A 81 5.06 -3.93 22.95
CA GLN A 81 5.85 -4.35 21.80
C GLN A 81 5.04 -4.29 20.51
N TRP A 82 5.67 -3.76 19.48
CA TRP A 82 5.14 -3.78 18.12
C TRP A 82 5.49 -5.08 17.41
N SER A 83 4.58 -5.55 16.57
CA SER A 83 4.79 -6.71 15.71
C SER A 83 3.85 -6.66 14.49
N GLY A 84 4.19 -7.38 13.44
CA GLY A 84 3.39 -7.41 12.22
C GLY A 84 4.26 -7.47 10.97
N ILE A 85 3.68 -7.86 9.84
CA ILE A 85 4.39 -7.92 8.57
C ILE A 85 5.01 -6.55 8.24
N ASP A 86 4.22 -5.46 8.35
CA ASP A 86 4.67 -4.12 8.01
C ASP A 86 5.60 -3.53 9.08
N ILE A 87 5.51 -4.01 10.33
CA ILE A 87 6.47 -3.66 11.39
C ILE A 87 7.84 -4.25 11.06
N ASP A 88 7.92 -5.56 10.75
CA ASP A 88 9.17 -6.21 10.36
C ASP A 88 9.77 -5.56 9.11
N MET A 89 8.92 -5.15 8.16
CA MET A 89 9.34 -4.47 6.94
C MET A 89 9.94 -3.09 7.23
N VAL A 90 9.28 -2.27 8.03
CA VAL A 90 9.79 -0.91 8.32
C VAL A 90 11.04 -0.95 9.21
N GLU A 91 11.17 -1.94 10.09
CA GLU A 91 12.41 -2.17 10.83
C GLU A 91 13.56 -2.57 9.90
N ASN A 92 13.28 -3.39 8.87
CA ASN A 92 14.27 -3.68 7.83
C ASN A 92 14.67 -2.42 7.03
N LEU A 93 13.72 -1.54 6.69
CA LEU A 93 14.02 -0.26 6.04
C LEU A 93 14.94 0.59 6.92
N ALA A 94 14.59 0.79 8.17
CA ALA A 94 15.37 1.58 9.13
C ALA A 94 16.79 1.01 9.31
N ALA A 95 16.91 -0.31 9.43
CA ALA A 95 18.21 -0.99 9.50
C ALA A 95 19.08 -0.76 8.24
N ARG A 96 18.46 -0.71 7.04
CA ARG A 96 19.17 -0.39 5.80
C ARG A 96 19.64 1.07 5.71
N MET A 97 18.94 1.97 6.42
CA MET A 97 19.29 3.39 6.53
C MET A 97 20.25 3.66 7.70
N ASP A 98 20.52 2.68 8.58
CA ASP A 98 21.29 2.82 9.83
C ASP A 98 20.67 3.88 10.76
N VAL A 99 19.34 3.82 10.94
CA VAL A 99 18.55 4.73 11.79
C VAL A 99 17.66 3.95 12.74
N ASP A 100 17.23 4.60 13.82
CA ASP A 100 16.28 4.05 14.78
C ASP A 100 14.83 4.29 14.30
N VAL A 101 13.88 3.42 14.73
CA VAL A 101 12.46 3.59 14.48
C VAL A 101 11.79 4.29 15.67
N GLU A 102 11.03 5.35 15.40
CA GLU A 102 10.07 5.95 16.34
C GLU A 102 8.65 5.65 15.89
N TYR A 103 7.92 4.81 16.63
CA TYR A 103 6.52 4.53 16.33
C TYR A 103 5.60 5.62 16.89
N VAL A 104 4.75 6.16 16.01
CA VAL A 104 3.67 7.07 16.35
C VAL A 104 2.36 6.31 16.21
N GLN A 105 1.77 5.91 17.35
CA GLN A 105 0.51 5.21 17.34
C GLN A 105 -0.63 6.14 16.90
N THR A 106 -1.40 5.70 15.91
CA THR A 106 -2.57 6.41 15.37
C THR A 106 -3.84 5.57 15.53
N THR A 107 -4.96 6.09 15.04
CA THR A 107 -6.19 5.35 14.82
C THR A 107 -6.57 5.42 13.34
N TRP A 108 -7.48 4.56 12.88
CA TRP A 108 -7.96 4.65 11.50
C TRP A 108 -8.60 6.00 11.17
N ALA A 109 -9.24 6.63 12.16
CA ALA A 109 -9.85 7.96 12.02
C ALA A 109 -8.81 9.10 11.97
N THR A 110 -7.68 8.95 12.66
CA THR A 110 -6.65 10.00 12.77
C THR A 110 -5.40 9.74 11.94
N LEU A 111 -5.30 8.59 11.26
CA LEU A 111 -4.12 8.19 10.48
C LEU A 111 -3.61 9.30 9.55
N MET A 112 -4.49 9.89 8.75
CA MET A 112 -4.05 10.94 7.81
C MET A 112 -3.66 12.25 8.49
N PRO A 113 -4.46 12.82 9.44
CA PRO A 113 -4.03 13.97 10.22
C PRO A 113 -2.69 13.75 10.95
N ASP A 114 -2.51 12.60 11.60
CA ASP A 114 -1.29 12.29 12.34
C ASP A 114 -0.08 12.12 11.41
N PHE A 115 -0.28 11.43 10.28
CA PHE A 115 0.75 11.28 9.24
C PHE A 115 1.22 12.65 8.71
N LEU A 116 0.27 13.52 8.36
CA LEU A 116 0.59 14.87 7.84
C LEU A 116 1.21 15.78 8.91
N ALA A 117 0.99 15.50 10.19
CA ALA A 117 1.59 16.27 11.28
C ALA A 117 3.08 15.99 11.48
N GLY A 118 3.64 14.90 10.92
CA GLY A 118 5.09 14.74 10.96
C GLY A 118 5.62 13.31 10.98
N CYS A 119 4.90 12.31 10.45
CA CYS A 119 5.51 11.01 10.20
C CYS A 119 6.26 11.01 8.86
N ASP A 120 7.29 10.18 8.78
CA ASP A 120 8.09 9.99 7.56
C ASP A 120 7.45 8.92 6.67
N ILE A 121 6.88 7.88 7.28
CA ILE A 121 6.20 6.78 6.60
C ILE A 121 4.97 6.35 7.40
N GLY A 122 3.90 5.94 6.71
CA GLY A 122 2.75 5.30 7.32
C GLY A 122 2.65 3.85 6.87
N VAL A 123 2.54 2.90 7.81
CA VAL A 123 2.49 1.46 7.54
C VAL A 123 1.39 0.78 8.35
N GLY A 124 1.07 -0.48 8.02
CA GLY A 124 0.13 -1.29 8.79
C GLY A 124 -1.12 -1.68 7.98
N GLY A 125 -0.95 -2.25 6.79
CA GLY A 125 -2.05 -2.72 5.95
C GLY A 125 -2.91 -1.58 5.39
N ILE A 126 -2.31 -0.45 5.06
CA ILE A 126 -3.01 0.74 4.60
C ILE A 126 -3.51 0.55 3.17
N SER A 127 -4.85 0.55 2.99
CA SER A 127 -5.44 0.49 1.66
C SER A 127 -5.21 1.79 0.89
N ILE A 128 -4.85 1.65 -0.40
CA ILE A 128 -4.80 2.78 -1.34
C ILE A 128 -6.23 3.31 -1.52
N SER A 129 -6.40 4.62 -1.37
CA SER A 129 -7.63 5.32 -1.71
C SER A 129 -7.32 6.66 -2.35
N MET A 130 -8.21 7.12 -3.26
CA MET A 130 -8.02 8.41 -3.94
C MET A 130 -8.00 9.58 -2.96
N GLU A 131 -8.82 9.53 -1.91
CA GLU A 131 -8.86 10.55 -0.86
C GLU A 131 -7.52 10.71 -0.12
N ARG A 132 -6.84 9.60 0.18
CA ARG A 132 -5.50 9.63 0.78
C ARG A 132 -4.44 10.04 -0.25
N ALA A 133 -4.57 9.58 -1.51
CA ALA A 133 -3.65 9.91 -2.61
C ALA A 133 -3.66 11.40 -2.97
N GLU A 134 -4.73 12.14 -2.67
CA GLU A 134 -4.75 13.61 -2.77
C GLU A 134 -3.81 14.28 -1.77
N GLN A 135 -3.47 13.62 -0.66
CA GLN A 135 -2.75 14.20 0.47
C GLN A 135 -1.36 13.60 0.68
N ALA A 136 -1.10 12.39 0.21
CA ALA A 136 0.15 11.67 0.38
C ALA A 136 0.52 10.91 -0.89
N PHE A 137 1.78 10.54 -1.04
CA PHE A 137 2.20 9.52 -1.98
C PHE A 137 2.01 8.12 -1.38
N TYR A 138 2.01 7.13 -2.24
CA TYR A 138 2.08 5.73 -1.87
C TYR A 138 3.33 5.09 -2.49
N THR A 139 3.84 4.06 -1.84
CA THR A 139 4.78 3.13 -2.47
C THR A 139 4.10 2.32 -3.58
N ALA A 140 4.87 1.54 -4.31
CA ALA A 140 4.34 0.38 -5.03
C ALA A 140 3.51 -0.48 -4.07
N ALA A 141 2.47 -1.13 -4.60
CA ALA A 141 1.59 -1.98 -3.79
C ALA A 141 2.35 -3.20 -3.25
N THR A 142 2.14 -3.52 -1.97
CA THR A 142 2.70 -4.71 -1.31
C THR A 142 1.79 -5.93 -1.43
N LEU A 143 0.48 -5.70 -1.56
CA LEU A 143 -0.54 -6.75 -1.63
C LEU A 143 -1.73 -6.28 -2.46
N GLU A 144 -2.31 -7.21 -3.24
CA GLU A 144 -3.60 -7.04 -3.91
C GLU A 144 -4.63 -7.95 -3.26
N GLU A 145 -5.76 -7.39 -2.90
CA GLU A 145 -6.86 -8.08 -2.24
C GLU A 145 -8.17 -7.27 -2.37
N GLY A 146 -9.16 -7.53 -1.54
CA GLY A 146 -10.39 -6.76 -1.47
C GLY A 146 -11.19 -7.10 -0.21
N LYS A 147 -12.35 -6.46 -0.08
CA LYS A 147 -13.25 -6.64 1.06
C LYS A 147 -14.00 -7.96 0.98
N THR A 148 -13.95 -8.72 2.06
CA THR A 148 -14.68 -9.99 2.20
C THR A 148 -15.27 -10.11 3.61
N PRO A 149 -16.38 -10.84 3.79
CA PRO A 149 -16.97 -11.01 5.11
C PRO A 149 -16.20 -12.02 5.96
N ILE A 150 -16.26 -11.82 7.28
CA ILE A 150 -15.94 -12.83 8.27
C ILE A 150 -17.11 -12.96 9.26
N THR A 151 -17.51 -14.18 9.55
CA THR A 151 -18.64 -14.49 10.41
C THR A 151 -18.41 -15.80 11.16
N ARG A 152 -19.33 -16.18 12.07
CA ARG A 152 -19.30 -17.53 12.63
C ARG A 152 -19.47 -18.57 11.52
N CYS A 153 -18.70 -19.66 11.58
CA CYS A 153 -18.67 -20.69 10.53
C CYS A 153 -20.03 -21.25 10.14
N GLU A 154 -20.97 -21.31 11.10
CA GLU A 154 -22.36 -21.75 10.88
C GLU A 154 -23.19 -20.77 10.01
N ASN A 155 -22.72 -19.56 9.79
CA ASN A 155 -23.44 -18.50 9.08
C ASN A 155 -22.82 -18.12 7.72
N VAL A 156 -21.78 -18.82 7.25
CA VAL A 156 -21.07 -18.50 6.00
C VAL A 156 -22.04 -18.36 4.82
N GLU A 157 -22.96 -19.32 4.63
CA GLU A 157 -23.95 -19.28 3.52
C GLU A 157 -25.01 -18.17 3.69
N LYS A 158 -25.05 -17.49 4.85
CA LYS A 158 -26.05 -16.46 5.16
C LYS A 158 -25.52 -15.05 4.85
N TYR A 159 -24.22 -14.89 4.74
CA TYR A 159 -23.56 -13.61 4.56
C TYR A 159 -22.56 -13.66 3.40
N ASP A 160 -22.94 -14.35 2.32
CA ASP A 160 -22.13 -14.61 1.14
C ASP A 160 -22.11 -13.44 0.16
N THR A 161 -23.15 -12.58 0.19
CA THR A 161 -23.29 -11.43 -0.71
C THR A 161 -23.55 -10.13 0.05
N VAL A 162 -23.26 -9.00 -0.62
CA VAL A 162 -23.59 -7.66 -0.11
C VAL A 162 -25.07 -7.54 0.22
N GLU A 163 -25.94 -8.08 -0.64
CA GLU A 163 -27.40 -8.04 -0.48
C GLU A 163 -27.87 -8.84 0.73
N GLU A 164 -27.23 -9.95 1.06
CA GLU A 164 -27.56 -10.75 2.24
C GLU A 164 -27.11 -10.09 3.54
N ILE A 165 -26.00 -9.34 3.50
CA ILE A 165 -25.53 -8.56 4.65
C ILE A 165 -26.37 -7.28 4.80
N ASN A 166 -26.75 -6.62 3.71
CA ASN A 166 -27.60 -5.42 3.71
C ASN A 166 -29.07 -5.73 3.97
N GLN A 167 -29.38 -6.39 5.08
CA GLN A 167 -30.75 -6.72 5.45
C GLN A 167 -31.13 -6.14 6.81
N PRO A 168 -32.39 -5.70 6.98
CA PRO A 168 -32.88 -5.28 8.29
C PRO A 168 -32.63 -6.35 9.36
N GLY A 169 -31.96 -5.97 10.45
CA GLY A 169 -31.66 -6.86 11.57
C GLY A 169 -30.37 -7.66 11.43
N VAL A 170 -29.61 -7.51 10.34
CA VAL A 170 -28.21 -7.94 10.27
C VAL A 170 -27.32 -6.87 10.91
N ARG A 171 -26.49 -7.30 11.86
CA ARG A 171 -25.58 -6.45 12.62
C ARG A 171 -24.15 -6.57 12.04
N SER A 172 -23.83 -5.67 11.12
CA SER A 172 -22.47 -5.53 10.60
C SER A 172 -21.64 -4.70 11.57
N ILE A 173 -20.49 -5.20 12.01
CA ILE A 173 -19.58 -4.49 12.91
C ILE A 173 -18.34 -4.02 12.14
N THR A 174 -17.85 -2.82 12.43
CA THR A 174 -16.71 -2.21 11.75
C THR A 174 -15.91 -1.32 12.68
N PRO A 175 -14.58 -1.19 12.53
CA PRO A 175 -13.83 -0.18 13.27
C PRO A 175 -14.24 1.23 12.84
N ILE A 176 -14.07 2.20 13.74
CA ILE A 176 -14.33 3.62 13.45
C ILE A 176 -13.21 4.16 12.56
N GLY A 177 -13.60 4.76 11.43
CA GLY A 177 -12.69 5.31 10.43
C GLY A 177 -12.18 4.26 9.44
N GLY A 178 -11.38 4.69 8.48
CA GLY A 178 -10.78 3.83 7.49
C GLY A 178 -11.71 3.35 6.37
N THR A 179 -11.24 2.36 5.63
CA THR A 179 -11.93 1.85 4.43
C THR A 179 -13.02 0.83 4.75
N ASN A 180 -12.94 0.14 5.91
CA ASN A 180 -13.95 -0.83 6.32
C ASN A 180 -15.27 -0.13 6.67
N GLU A 181 -15.22 0.96 7.47
CA GLU A 181 -16.41 1.76 7.77
C GLU A 181 -17.02 2.36 6.49
N LYS A 182 -16.18 2.93 5.61
CA LYS A 182 -16.66 3.49 4.33
C LYS A 182 -17.34 2.44 3.45
N PHE A 183 -16.81 1.21 3.43
CA PHE A 183 -17.43 0.11 2.71
C PHE A 183 -18.79 -0.25 3.31
N ALA A 184 -18.87 -0.38 4.64
CA ALA A 184 -20.11 -0.71 5.33
C ALA A 184 -21.19 0.38 5.10
N ASP A 185 -20.82 1.66 5.25
CA ASP A 185 -21.73 2.79 5.02
C ASP A 185 -22.28 2.86 3.58
N ALA A 186 -21.43 2.51 2.62
CA ALA A 186 -21.81 2.53 1.20
C ALA A 186 -22.70 1.34 0.79
N ASN A 187 -22.50 0.18 1.40
CA ASN A 187 -23.09 -1.08 0.94
C ASN A 187 -24.18 -1.65 1.85
N TYR A 188 -24.26 -1.22 3.13
CA TYR A 188 -25.19 -1.77 4.11
C TYR A 188 -26.17 -0.72 4.70
N PRO A 189 -26.80 0.17 3.86
CA PRO A 189 -27.66 1.22 4.36
C PRO A 189 -28.95 0.71 5.03
N ASP A 190 -29.38 -0.52 4.76
CA ASP A 190 -30.58 -1.13 5.33
C ASP A 190 -30.29 -2.01 6.57
N GLY A 191 -29.01 -2.39 6.76
CA GLY A 191 -28.55 -3.15 7.90
C GLY A 191 -28.25 -2.28 9.12
N GLU A 192 -27.93 -2.90 10.25
CA GLU A 192 -27.43 -2.21 11.44
C GLU A 192 -25.89 -2.18 11.38
N ILE A 193 -25.28 -0.97 11.37
CA ILE A 193 -23.83 -0.81 11.40
C ILE A 193 -23.38 -0.48 12.83
N ILE A 194 -22.69 -1.43 13.48
CA ILE A 194 -22.09 -1.26 14.80
C ILE A 194 -20.67 -0.73 14.61
N ARG A 195 -20.41 0.49 15.09
CA ARG A 195 -19.09 1.11 15.09
C ARG A 195 -18.35 0.80 16.37
N PHE A 196 -17.14 0.28 16.26
CA PHE A 196 -16.34 -0.20 17.39
C PHE A 196 -14.96 0.46 17.40
N GLU A 197 -14.44 0.81 18.57
CA GLU A 197 -13.18 1.58 18.65
C GLU A 197 -11.95 0.69 18.45
N ASP A 198 -11.95 -0.53 19.01
CA ASP A 198 -10.83 -1.47 18.96
C ASP A 198 -11.08 -2.57 17.92
N ASN A 199 -10.35 -2.50 16.81
CA ASN A 199 -10.46 -3.48 15.73
C ASN A 199 -10.14 -4.92 16.22
N ASN A 200 -9.19 -5.08 17.13
CA ASN A 200 -8.83 -6.39 17.64
C ASN A 200 -9.97 -7.07 18.42
N ALA A 201 -10.84 -6.30 19.10
CA ALA A 201 -11.92 -6.82 19.93
C ALA A 201 -13.21 -7.12 19.12
N ILE A 202 -13.29 -6.69 17.85
CA ILE A 202 -14.47 -6.91 16.99
C ILE A 202 -14.81 -8.39 16.84
N PHE A 203 -13.81 -9.24 16.73
CA PHE A 203 -14.01 -10.67 16.49
C PHE A 203 -14.62 -11.38 17.69
N ASP A 204 -14.32 -10.95 18.90
CA ASP A 204 -14.98 -11.43 20.13
C ASP A 204 -16.47 -11.04 20.19
N GLU A 205 -16.84 -9.88 19.61
CA GLU A 205 -18.25 -9.48 19.51
C GLU A 205 -19.03 -10.41 18.56
N ILE A 206 -18.42 -10.84 17.47
CA ILE A 206 -19.02 -11.80 16.53
C ILE A 206 -19.14 -13.18 17.17
N ILE A 207 -18.08 -13.68 17.83
CA ILE A 207 -18.08 -14.97 18.54
C ILE A 207 -19.18 -14.98 19.61
N ALA A 208 -19.29 -13.90 20.38
CA ALA A 208 -20.29 -13.76 21.44
C ALA A 208 -21.73 -13.53 20.92
N GLY A 209 -21.93 -13.39 19.62
CA GLY A 209 -23.24 -13.15 19.01
C GLY A 209 -23.81 -11.75 19.26
N ARG A 210 -22.97 -10.77 19.63
CA ARG A 210 -23.35 -9.36 19.74
C ARG A 210 -23.30 -8.63 18.40
N ALA A 211 -22.50 -9.15 17.46
CA ALA A 211 -22.52 -8.80 16.04
C ALA A 211 -22.67 -10.07 15.19
N ASP A 212 -23.02 -9.92 13.93
CA ASP A 212 -23.27 -11.04 13.02
C ASP A 212 -22.13 -11.24 12.03
N VAL A 213 -21.56 -10.18 11.50
CA VAL A 213 -20.57 -10.18 10.41
C VAL A 213 -19.70 -8.92 10.49
N MET A 214 -18.44 -9.04 10.08
CA MET A 214 -17.59 -7.91 9.73
C MET A 214 -17.18 -8.08 8.25
N THR A 215 -17.17 -6.99 7.49
CA THR A 215 -16.54 -6.95 6.17
C THR A 215 -15.23 -6.19 6.28
N THR A 216 -14.13 -6.89 6.01
CA THR A 216 -12.78 -6.37 6.06
C THR A 216 -11.94 -6.97 4.93
N ASP A 217 -10.64 -6.69 4.89
CA ASP A 217 -9.77 -7.19 3.84
C ASP A 217 -9.50 -8.71 3.98
N ALA A 218 -9.32 -9.38 2.85
CA ALA A 218 -9.17 -10.84 2.80
C ALA A 218 -8.04 -11.37 3.70
N SER A 219 -6.91 -10.67 3.76
CA SER A 219 -5.76 -11.03 4.59
C SER A 219 -6.09 -11.05 6.09
N GLU A 220 -6.87 -10.07 6.59
CA GLU A 220 -7.31 -10.05 7.97
C GLU A 220 -8.30 -11.19 8.25
N THR A 221 -9.27 -11.43 7.37
CA THR A 221 -10.24 -12.52 7.54
C THR A 221 -9.58 -13.89 7.58
N LEU A 222 -8.58 -14.13 6.74
CA LEU A 222 -7.80 -15.37 6.72
C LEU A 222 -6.98 -15.55 8.00
N TRP A 223 -6.30 -14.47 8.44
CA TRP A 223 -5.52 -14.51 9.67
C TRP A 223 -6.43 -14.79 10.88
N VAL A 224 -7.54 -14.07 11.01
CA VAL A 224 -8.49 -14.24 12.13
C VAL A 224 -9.11 -15.63 12.14
N ALA A 225 -9.57 -16.13 10.98
CA ALA A 225 -10.14 -17.49 10.88
C ALA A 225 -9.12 -18.57 11.27
N ASN A 226 -7.82 -18.32 11.05
CA ASN A 226 -6.76 -19.24 11.48
C ASN A 226 -6.51 -19.22 13.00
N GLN A 227 -6.82 -18.10 13.67
CA GLN A 227 -6.67 -17.96 15.13
C GLN A 227 -7.93 -18.37 15.90
N HIS A 228 -9.11 -18.20 15.30
CA HIS A 228 -10.42 -18.40 15.92
C HIS A 228 -11.22 -19.46 15.15
N PRO A 229 -11.22 -20.73 15.59
CA PRO A 229 -11.91 -21.83 14.88
C PRO A 229 -13.43 -21.67 14.80
N GLU A 230 -14.02 -20.73 15.55
CA GLU A 230 -15.44 -20.38 15.51
C GLU A 230 -15.77 -19.46 14.33
N LEU A 231 -14.76 -18.76 13.78
CA LEU A 231 -14.91 -17.79 12.70
C LEU A 231 -14.41 -18.35 11.37
N CYS A 232 -15.10 -18.02 10.32
CA CYS A 232 -14.74 -18.38 8.93
C CYS A 232 -14.73 -17.15 8.05
N ALA A 233 -13.66 -17.01 7.26
CA ALA A 233 -13.63 -16.09 6.13
C ALA A 233 -14.61 -16.56 5.05
N VAL A 234 -15.36 -15.64 4.47
CA VAL A 234 -16.34 -15.92 3.43
C VAL A 234 -15.73 -15.52 2.08
N HIS A 235 -15.51 -16.46 1.18
CA HIS A 235 -14.93 -16.30 -0.17
C HIS A 235 -13.73 -15.32 -0.29
N PRO A 236 -12.66 -15.47 0.53
CA PRO A 236 -11.53 -14.52 0.54
C PRO A 236 -10.77 -14.44 -0.80
N GLU A 237 -10.93 -15.45 -1.68
CA GLU A 237 -10.35 -15.49 -3.02
C GLU A 237 -11.22 -14.77 -4.09
N ASP A 238 -12.46 -14.41 -3.74
CA ASP A 238 -13.39 -13.68 -4.63
C ASP A 238 -14.05 -12.52 -3.84
N PRO A 239 -13.26 -11.48 -3.48
CA PRO A 239 -13.73 -10.39 -2.64
C PRO A 239 -14.76 -9.50 -3.34
N PHE A 240 -15.54 -8.75 -2.58
CA PHE A 240 -16.56 -7.83 -3.08
C PHE A 240 -16.04 -6.67 -3.90
N ASP A 241 -14.78 -6.28 -3.69
CA ASP A 241 -14.13 -5.18 -4.40
C ASP A 241 -12.66 -5.48 -4.67
N PHE A 242 -11.99 -4.57 -5.37
CA PHE A 242 -10.54 -4.58 -5.55
C PHE A 242 -9.90 -3.54 -4.64
N SER A 243 -8.86 -3.94 -3.93
CA SER A 243 -8.05 -3.10 -3.05
C SER A 243 -6.57 -3.45 -3.17
N GLN A 244 -5.70 -2.49 -2.90
CA GLN A 244 -4.26 -2.69 -2.78
C GLN A 244 -3.76 -2.11 -1.45
N LYS A 245 -2.76 -2.74 -0.85
CA LYS A 245 -2.03 -2.23 0.31
C LYS A 245 -0.73 -1.57 -0.13
N ALA A 246 -0.39 -0.46 0.50
CA ALA A 246 0.86 0.24 0.27
C ALA A 246 1.23 1.11 1.49
N TYR A 247 2.44 1.63 1.51
CA TYR A 247 2.89 2.56 2.56
C TYR A 247 2.63 4.00 2.14
N LEU A 248 2.25 4.85 3.11
CA LEU A 248 2.10 6.28 2.91
C LEU A 248 3.47 6.96 2.98
N LEU A 249 3.70 7.89 2.05
CA LEU A 249 4.90 8.71 1.98
C LEU A 249 4.53 10.19 1.82
N PRO A 250 5.40 11.14 2.25
CA PRO A 250 5.15 12.56 2.13
C PRO A 250 4.91 12.97 0.67
N ARG A 251 3.81 13.70 0.44
CA ARG A 251 3.45 14.16 -0.89
C ARG A 251 4.50 15.14 -1.43
N GLY A 252 4.93 14.93 -2.68
CA GLY A 252 5.88 15.80 -3.38
C GLY A 252 7.35 15.49 -3.11
N ASP A 253 7.65 14.51 -2.25
CA ASP A 253 9.02 14.05 -2.00
C ASP A 253 9.34 12.82 -2.88
N GLU A 254 9.61 13.07 -4.16
CA GLU A 254 9.94 12.02 -5.12
C GLU A 254 11.27 11.31 -4.77
N VAL A 255 12.21 12.01 -4.14
CA VAL A 255 13.51 11.42 -3.75
C VAL A 255 13.32 10.35 -2.68
N PHE A 256 12.51 10.65 -1.65
CA PHE A 256 12.21 9.69 -0.61
C PHE A 256 11.35 8.54 -1.13
N GLN A 257 10.34 8.85 -1.97
CA GLN A 257 9.49 7.84 -2.59
C GLN A 257 10.33 6.86 -3.44
N GLU A 258 11.18 7.34 -4.32
CA GLU A 258 12.05 6.47 -5.14
C GLU A 258 12.98 5.61 -4.28
N TYR A 259 13.54 6.16 -3.21
CA TYR A 259 14.39 5.41 -2.29
C TYR A 259 13.61 4.25 -1.63
N VAL A 260 12.42 4.54 -1.08
CA VAL A 260 11.57 3.54 -0.42
C VAL A 260 11.08 2.49 -1.42
N ASP A 261 10.69 2.89 -2.63
CA ASP A 261 10.27 1.96 -3.68
C ASP A 261 11.41 1.04 -4.15
N GLN A 262 12.65 1.55 -4.25
CA GLN A 262 13.82 0.71 -4.57
C GLN A 262 14.08 -0.30 -3.44
N TRP A 263 14.03 0.14 -2.17
CA TRP A 263 14.14 -0.78 -1.04
C TRP A 263 13.04 -1.85 -1.07
N LEU A 264 11.77 -1.43 -1.25
CA LEU A 264 10.63 -2.35 -1.27
C LEU A 264 10.75 -3.38 -2.40
N ASN A 265 11.16 -2.94 -3.60
CA ASN A 265 11.42 -3.82 -4.72
C ASN A 265 12.50 -4.86 -4.40
N ILE A 266 13.56 -4.48 -3.70
CA ILE A 266 14.60 -5.42 -3.25
C ILE A 266 14.03 -6.39 -2.23
N ALA A 267 13.34 -5.90 -1.20
CA ALA A 267 12.82 -6.70 -0.10
C ALA A 267 11.75 -7.71 -0.53
N VAL A 268 10.94 -7.36 -1.52
CA VAL A 268 9.97 -8.29 -2.13
C VAL A 268 10.67 -9.40 -2.93
N ASN A 269 11.78 -9.06 -3.63
CA ASN A 269 12.45 -10.01 -4.53
C ASN A 269 13.58 -10.81 -3.87
N ASP A 270 14.12 -10.38 -2.73
CA ASP A 270 15.16 -11.12 -2.00
C ASP A 270 14.61 -12.05 -0.90
N GLY A 271 13.28 -12.11 -0.75
CA GLY A 271 12.60 -12.97 0.22
C GLY A 271 12.40 -12.33 1.60
N THR A 272 12.79 -11.08 1.81
CA THR A 272 12.58 -10.35 3.08
C THR A 272 11.08 -10.23 3.39
N TYR A 273 10.27 -9.82 2.42
CA TYR A 273 8.81 -9.70 2.59
C TYR A 273 8.14 -11.05 2.84
N ASP A 274 8.57 -12.10 2.13
CA ASP A 274 8.05 -13.46 2.36
C ASP A 274 8.44 -13.97 3.75
N ALA A 275 9.65 -13.69 4.22
CA ALA A 275 10.07 -14.05 5.58
C ALA A 275 9.22 -13.32 6.66
N ALA A 276 8.86 -12.06 6.45
CA ALA A 276 7.99 -11.31 7.33
C ALA A 276 6.55 -11.88 7.41
N LYS A 277 6.07 -12.53 6.33
CA LYS A 277 4.74 -13.17 6.30
C LYS A 277 4.68 -14.51 7.04
N VAL A 278 5.79 -15.26 7.12
CA VAL A 278 5.82 -16.63 7.68
C VAL A 278 5.22 -16.73 9.09
N PRO A 279 5.51 -15.84 10.05
CA PRO A 279 4.93 -15.93 11.39
C PRO A 279 3.40 -15.79 11.43
N TRP A 280 2.81 -15.20 10.39
CA TRP A 280 1.40 -14.83 10.33
C TRP A 280 0.54 -15.80 9.52
N PHE A 281 1.09 -16.36 8.45
CA PHE A 281 0.36 -17.25 7.56
C PHE A 281 0.92 -18.69 7.50
N GLY A 282 2.07 -18.96 8.12
CA GLY A 282 2.69 -20.29 8.24
C GLY A 282 3.51 -20.66 7.04
#